data_e96925b9a3b05ace18160490697c35b1
#
_entry.id   e96925b9a3b05ace18160490697c35b1
#
_cell.length_a   1.000
_cell.length_b   1.000
_cell.length_c   1.000
_cell.angle_alpha   90.00
_cell.angle_beta   90.00
_cell.angle_gamma   90.00
#
_symmetry.space_group_name_H-M   'P 1'
#
loop_
_entity.id
_entity.type
_entity.pdbx_description
1 polymer ?
#
loop_
_entity_poly.entity_id
_entity_poly.type
_entity_poly.pdbx_seq_one_letter_code
_entity_poly.pdbx_strand_id
1 'polypeptide(L)'
;MAHLNRKIAAEHYHPAGRLVSLLCASGDYGSLTDAALALGRKAASYGETGLMLDCCGGKMMRRAGLIYNATLKDVVLYDAPLSDALYITANEHFTATAIGDLSLEESLGSLAALSMSYDWVIVVPDEGCTPAHMQLASASDISLLGYGTPKDDFMRAFWLIDAVRRRMPKFDPLVLSTGPKVDAVETALMLADTVRDHLGAPPPYAGHVEDANIEGRLITQMRDQIARKMAHKNTARVLH
;
A
#
# COMPACT_ATOMS: atom_id res chain seq x y z
N MET A 1 -13.80 12.81 -11.79
CA MET A 1 -12.46 12.24 -12.13
C MET A 1 -11.59 13.18 -12.95
N ALA A 2 -11.98 13.60 -14.17
CA ALA A 2 -11.18 14.54 -14.97
C ALA A 2 -10.92 15.88 -14.28
N HIS A 3 -11.81 16.33 -13.40
CA HIS A 3 -11.70 17.59 -12.67
C HIS A 3 -10.68 17.50 -11.52
N LEU A 4 -10.66 16.39 -10.80
CA LEU A 4 -9.65 16.12 -9.76
C LEU A 4 -8.25 16.06 -10.38
N ASN A 5 -8.11 15.35 -11.51
CA ASN A 5 -6.84 15.26 -12.23
C ASN A 5 -6.30 16.64 -12.65
N ARG A 6 -7.18 17.58 -13.07
CA ARG A 6 -6.79 18.94 -13.41
C ARG A 6 -6.37 19.76 -12.20
N LYS A 7 -7.07 19.63 -11.05
CA LYS A 7 -6.73 20.35 -9.82
C LYS A 7 -5.36 19.91 -9.29
N ILE A 8 -5.10 18.60 -9.25
CA ILE A 8 -3.84 18.05 -8.73
C ILE A 8 -2.67 18.41 -9.65
N ALA A 9 -2.83 18.26 -10.97
CA ALA A 9 -1.77 18.54 -11.94
C ALA A 9 -1.35 20.02 -12.03
N ALA A 10 -2.21 20.94 -11.59
CA ALA A 10 -1.89 22.38 -11.61
C ALA A 10 -1.02 22.85 -10.45
N GLU A 11 -0.97 22.09 -9.35
CA GLU A 11 -0.35 22.56 -8.11
C GLU A 11 1.08 22.06 -7.89
N HIS A 12 1.44 20.84 -8.36
CA HIS A 12 2.77 20.28 -8.10
C HIS A 12 3.20 19.29 -9.19
N TYR A 13 4.23 19.62 -9.94
CA TYR A 13 4.85 18.69 -10.90
C TYR A 13 6.03 17.97 -10.23
N HIS A 14 5.81 16.74 -9.80
CA HIS A 14 6.85 15.81 -9.42
C HIS A 14 7.00 14.69 -10.47
N PRO A 15 8.20 14.12 -10.66
CA PRO A 15 8.28 12.86 -11.39
C PRO A 15 7.35 11.86 -10.72
N ALA A 16 6.66 11.02 -11.50
CA ALA A 16 5.63 10.12 -11.01
C ALA A 16 6.09 9.39 -9.73
N GLY A 17 5.36 9.62 -8.65
CA GLY A 17 5.62 9.02 -7.35
C GLY A 17 5.38 7.51 -7.37
N ARG A 18 5.84 6.85 -6.34
CA ARG A 18 5.76 5.40 -6.19
C ARG A 18 4.41 5.02 -5.58
N LEU A 19 3.65 4.20 -6.28
CA LEU A 19 2.39 3.67 -5.77
C LEU A 19 2.64 2.36 -5.01
N VAL A 20 2.28 2.35 -3.73
CA VAL A 20 2.41 1.21 -2.84
C VAL A 20 1.03 0.74 -2.43
N SER A 21 0.69 -0.52 -2.69
CA SER A 21 -0.51 -1.14 -2.12
C SER A 21 -0.15 -1.94 -0.86
N LEU A 22 -0.87 -1.69 0.23
CA LEU A 22 -0.74 -2.48 1.45
C LEU A 22 -1.94 -3.44 1.54
N LEU A 23 -1.80 -4.58 0.89
CA LEU A 23 -2.83 -5.62 0.86
C LEU A 23 -2.93 -6.32 2.21
N CYS A 24 -4.14 -6.61 2.64
CA CYS A 24 -4.43 -7.24 3.91
C CYS A 24 -4.95 -8.66 3.74
N ALA A 25 -4.23 -9.61 4.32
CA ALA A 25 -4.72 -10.98 4.49
C ALA A 25 -5.37 -11.20 5.85
N SER A 26 -5.15 -10.30 6.80
CA SER A 26 -5.63 -10.40 8.18
C SER A 26 -6.87 -9.55 8.40
N GLY A 27 -7.78 -10.03 9.27
CA GLY A 27 -8.84 -9.19 9.84
C GLY A 27 -8.34 -8.19 10.89
N ASP A 28 -7.06 -8.27 11.29
CA ASP A 28 -6.44 -7.32 12.21
C ASP A 28 -5.93 -6.07 11.50
N TYR A 29 -6.81 -5.13 11.31
CA TYR A 29 -6.47 -3.83 10.73
C TYR A 29 -5.53 -2.99 11.60
N GLY A 30 -5.46 -3.24 12.89
CA GLY A 30 -4.60 -2.49 13.80
C GLY A 30 -3.16 -2.57 13.35
N SER A 31 -2.66 -3.77 13.13
CA SER A 31 -1.28 -4.03 12.70
C SER A 31 -0.97 -3.48 11.31
N LEU A 32 -1.95 -3.50 10.39
CA LEU A 32 -1.74 -2.96 9.05
C LEU A 32 -1.76 -1.44 8.99
N THR A 33 -2.64 -0.82 9.77
CA THR A 33 -2.59 0.63 9.91
C THR A 33 -1.28 1.07 10.57
N ASP A 34 -0.76 0.31 11.53
CA ASP A 34 0.55 0.55 12.13
C ASP A 34 1.68 0.38 11.10
N ALA A 35 1.59 -0.62 10.23
CA ALA A 35 2.53 -0.78 9.11
C ALA A 35 2.50 0.41 8.15
N ALA A 36 1.31 0.88 7.81
CA ALA A 36 1.14 2.04 6.95
C ALA A 36 1.77 3.29 7.58
N LEU A 37 1.47 3.57 8.86
CA LEU A 37 2.05 4.69 9.59
C LEU A 37 3.59 4.58 9.68
N ALA A 38 4.11 3.40 9.97
CA ALA A 38 5.55 3.17 10.02
C ALA A 38 6.23 3.39 8.66
N LEU A 39 5.58 3.03 7.56
CA LEU A 39 6.05 3.33 6.20
C LEU A 39 6.10 4.83 5.93
N GLY A 40 5.03 5.55 6.26
CA GLY A 40 4.97 7.01 6.11
C GLY A 40 6.08 7.70 6.88
N ARG A 41 6.29 7.35 8.15
CA ARG A 41 7.40 7.84 8.99
C ARG A 41 8.74 7.57 8.37
N LYS A 42 8.93 6.35 7.85
CA LYS A 42 10.19 5.96 7.25
C LYS A 42 10.48 6.72 5.97
N ALA A 43 9.50 6.93 5.11
CA ALA A 43 9.64 7.76 3.92
C ALA A 43 10.01 9.19 4.29
N ALA A 44 9.28 9.79 5.25
CA ALA A 44 9.57 11.14 5.75
C ALA A 44 10.98 11.26 6.35
N SER A 45 11.49 10.22 7.01
CA SER A 45 12.86 10.21 7.56
C SER A 45 13.95 10.29 6.49
N TYR A 46 13.62 10.01 5.24
CA TYR A 46 14.52 10.20 4.08
C TYR A 46 14.27 11.53 3.35
N GLY A 47 13.43 12.41 3.88
CA GLY A 47 13.05 13.66 3.25
C GLY A 47 12.12 13.51 2.06
N GLU A 48 11.46 12.35 1.92
CA GLU A 48 10.50 12.06 0.87
C GLU A 48 9.07 12.40 1.33
N THR A 49 8.27 12.93 0.44
CA THR A 49 6.86 13.26 0.71
C THR A 49 5.99 12.01 0.56
N GLY A 50 5.11 11.77 1.53
CA GLY A 50 4.20 10.62 1.51
C GLY A 50 2.74 11.02 1.61
N LEU A 51 1.88 10.38 0.83
CA LEU A 51 0.43 10.41 0.98
C LEU A 51 -0.06 9.03 1.36
N MET A 52 -0.81 8.95 2.45
CA MET A 52 -1.49 7.75 2.88
C MET A 52 -2.97 7.85 2.54
N LEU A 53 -3.47 6.89 1.77
CA LEU A 53 -4.86 6.83 1.36
C LEU A 53 -5.60 5.74 2.14
N ASP A 54 -6.46 6.17 3.05
CA ASP A 54 -7.33 5.28 3.83
C ASP A 54 -8.53 4.86 3.00
N CYS A 55 -8.50 3.61 2.52
CA CYS A 55 -9.62 2.96 1.83
C CYS A 55 -10.32 1.91 2.73
N CYS A 56 -10.07 1.94 4.04
CA CYS A 56 -10.62 0.99 5.00
C CYS A 56 -11.62 1.64 5.98
N GLY A 57 -12.41 2.60 5.51
CA GLY A 57 -13.47 3.25 6.27
C GLY A 57 -12.98 4.15 7.41
N GLY A 58 -11.87 4.83 7.21
CA GLY A 58 -11.30 5.77 8.18
C GLY A 58 -10.57 5.08 9.34
N LYS A 59 -10.29 3.78 9.27
CA LYS A 59 -9.60 3.04 10.34
C LYS A 59 -8.17 3.52 10.51
N MET A 60 -7.46 3.75 9.39
CA MET A 60 -6.10 4.30 9.42
C MET A 60 -6.08 5.73 9.96
N MET A 61 -7.01 6.58 9.51
CA MET A 61 -7.10 7.97 9.99
C MET A 61 -7.31 8.02 11.50
N ARG A 62 -8.23 7.20 12.03
CA ARG A 62 -8.46 7.09 13.49
C ARG A 62 -7.22 6.59 14.23
N ARG A 63 -6.51 5.60 13.68
CA ARG A 63 -5.29 5.07 14.28
C ARG A 63 -4.16 6.11 14.30
N ALA A 64 -4.10 6.97 13.28
CA ALA A 64 -3.19 8.11 13.23
C ALA A 64 -3.58 9.26 14.18
N GLY A 65 -4.70 9.15 14.90
CA GLY A 65 -5.22 10.21 15.76
C GLY A 65 -5.78 11.41 14.99
N LEU A 66 -6.11 11.22 13.71
CA LEU A 66 -6.64 12.30 12.87
C LEU A 66 -8.16 12.36 12.96
N ILE A 67 -8.64 13.58 13.21
CA ILE A 67 -10.05 13.93 13.08
C ILE A 67 -10.20 14.59 11.71
N TYR A 68 -11.07 14.05 10.87
CA TYR A 68 -11.28 14.54 9.51
C TYR A 68 -12.75 14.89 9.29
N ASN A 69 -12.98 15.99 8.57
CA ASN A 69 -14.32 16.50 8.24
C ASN A 69 -14.65 16.37 6.75
N ALA A 70 -13.62 16.30 5.92
CA ALA A 70 -13.75 16.10 4.48
C ALA A 70 -12.94 14.90 4.02
N THR A 71 -13.36 14.30 2.92
CA THR A 71 -12.78 13.10 2.33
C THR A 71 -12.55 13.31 0.84
N LEU A 72 -11.88 12.38 0.16
CA LEU A 72 -11.76 12.44 -1.30
C LEU A 72 -13.11 12.39 -2.01
N LYS A 73 -14.13 11.77 -1.40
CA LYS A 73 -15.50 11.83 -1.93
C LYS A 73 -15.98 13.26 -2.05
N ASP A 74 -15.76 14.08 -1.03
CA ASP A 74 -16.21 15.47 -1.02
C ASP A 74 -15.52 16.28 -2.13
N VAL A 75 -14.25 15.99 -2.40
CA VAL A 75 -13.49 16.59 -3.50
C VAL A 75 -14.01 16.14 -4.86
N VAL A 76 -14.32 14.84 -5.01
CA VAL A 76 -14.70 14.25 -6.30
C VAL A 76 -16.15 14.57 -6.67
N LEU A 77 -17.08 14.47 -5.71
CA LEU A 77 -18.52 14.58 -5.97
C LEU A 77 -19.08 15.97 -5.67
N TYR A 78 -18.52 16.69 -4.72
CA TYR A 78 -19.05 17.97 -4.26
C TYR A 78 -18.12 19.16 -4.52
N ASP A 79 -17.06 18.93 -5.31
CA ASP A 79 -16.11 19.96 -5.75
C ASP A 79 -15.40 20.70 -4.59
N ALA A 80 -15.28 20.06 -3.43
CA ALA A 80 -14.53 20.60 -2.31
C ALA A 80 -13.05 20.81 -2.68
N PRO A 81 -12.36 21.79 -2.09
CA PRO A 81 -10.92 21.94 -2.28
C PRO A 81 -10.18 20.67 -1.83
N LEU A 82 -9.17 20.23 -2.59
CA LEU A 82 -8.37 19.06 -2.21
C LEU A 82 -7.68 19.28 -0.86
N SER A 83 -7.24 20.51 -0.57
CA SER A 83 -6.63 20.88 0.72
C SER A 83 -7.48 20.53 1.93
N ASP A 84 -8.80 20.55 1.80
CA ASP A 84 -9.73 20.31 2.91
C ASP A 84 -9.81 18.81 3.25
N ALA A 85 -9.45 17.92 2.30
CA ALA A 85 -9.41 16.48 2.48
C ALA A 85 -8.00 15.94 2.80
N LEU A 86 -6.99 16.80 2.89
CA LEU A 86 -5.61 16.42 3.20
C LEU A 86 -5.25 16.79 4.64
N TYR A 87 -4.81 15.81 5.41
CA TYR A 87 -4.50 15.96 6.84
C TYR A 87 -3.04 15.65 7.09
N ILE A 88 -2.34 16.57 7.74
CA ILE A 88 -0.95 16.37 8.14
C ILE A 88 -0.94 15.73 9.52
N THR A 89 -0.22 14.63 9.67
CA THR A 89 -0.07 13.98 10.96
C THR A 89 0.84 14.79 11.88
N ALA A 90 0.41 15.00 13.13
CA ALA A 90 0.99 15.98 14.04
C ALA A 90 2.50 15.80 14.34
N ASN A 91 3.01 14.57 14.25
CA ASN A 91 4.42 14.26 14.57
C ASN A 91 5.18 13.69 13.37
N GLU A 92 4.61 13.74 12.17
CA GLU A 92 5.01 12.78 11.17
C GLU A 92 4.97 13.33 9.77
N HIS A 93 5.58 14.20 9.39
CA HIS A 93 5.88 14.78 8.08
C HIS A 93 5.28 14.06 6.84
N PHE A 94 4.17 13.37 6.98
CA PHE A 94 3.41 12.79 5.87
C PHE A 94 1.94 13.22 5.92
N THR A 95 1.30 13.20 4.77
CA THR A 95 -0.10 13.57 4.57
C THR A 95 -0.97 12.32 4.55
N ALA A 96 -2.18 12.41 5.08
CA ALA A 96 -3.16 11.34 5.03
C ALA A 96 -4.51 11.86 4.53
N THR A 97 -5.27 11.00 3.87
CA THR A 97 -6.64 11.28 3.44
C THR A 97 -7.48 10.01 3.49
N ALA A 98 -8.79 10.17 3.73
CA ALA A 98 -9.76 9.08 3.61
C ALA A 98 -10.51 9.19 2.28
N ILE A 99 -10.86 8.04 1.69
CA ILE A 99 -11.69 8.04 0.47
C ILE A 99 -13.17 8.32 0.76
N GLY A 100 -13.59 8.25 2.02
CA GLY A 100 -15.00 8.32 2.42
C GLY A 100 -15.71 7.00 2.12
N ASP A 101 -16.94 7.10 1.62
CA ASP A 101 -17.73 5.94 1.18
C ASP A 101 -17.61 5.66 -0.34
N LEU A 102 -16.60 6.23 -1.02
CA LEU A 102 -16.19 5.76 -2.34
C LEU A 102 -15.69 4.33 -2.25
N SER A 103 -16.02 3.54 -3.25
CA SER A 103 -15.39 2.23 -3.41
C SER A 103 -13.91 2.37 -3.79
N LEU A 104 -13.12 1.33 -3.52
CA LEU A 104 -11.73 1.28 -3.98
C LEU A 104 -11.65 1.46 -5.50
N GLU A 105 -12.56 0.87 -6.27
CA GLU A 105 -12.59 0.97 -7.74
C GLU A 105 -12.80 2.42 -8.20
N GLU A 106 -13.73 3.16 -7.58
CA GLU A 106 -13.98 4.57 -7.90
C GLU A 106 -12.76 5.45 -7.56
N SER A 107 -12.01 5.11 -6.52
CA SER A 107 -10.83 5.86 -6.10
C SER A 107 -9.60 5.60 -6.97
N LEU A 108 -9.49 4.44 -7.64
CA LEU A 108 -8.33 4.08 -8.46
C LEU A 108 -8.00 5.12 -9.53
N GLY A 109 -9.02 5.75 -10.14
CA GLY A 109 -8.82 6.81 -11.12
C GLY A 109 -8.12 8.06 -10.60
N SER A 110 -8.18 8.31 -9.29
CA SER A 110 -7.53 9.46 -8.65
C SER A 110 -6.08 9.19 -8.28
N LEU A 111 -5.69 7.90 -8.17
CA LEU A 111 -4.35 7.52 -7.71
C LEU A 111 -3.23 7.98 -8.64
N ALA A 112 -3.47 7.96 -9.95
CA ALA A 112 -2.49 8.42 -10.93
C ALA A 112 -2.16 9.91 -10.74
N ALA A 113 -3.17 10.74 -10.48
CA ALA A 113 -2.98 12.17 -10.25
C ALA A 113 -2.31 12.43 -8.89
N LEU A 114 -2.73 11.73 -7.84
CA LEU A 114 -2.12 11.82 -6.51
C LEU A 114 -0.65 11.39 -6.53
N SER A 115 -0.30 10.33 -7.29
CA SER A 115 1.07 9.86 -7.42
C SER A 115 2.01 10.87 -8.10
N MET A 116 1.48 11.86 -8.82
CA MET A 116 2.29 12.94 -9.40
C MET A 116 2.66 14.04 -8.39
N SER A 117 1.99 14.07 -7.23
CA SER A 117 2.17 15.13 -6.22
C SER A 117 2.98 14.70 -5.02
N TYR A 118 3.25 13.40 -4.88
CA TYR A 118 3.96 12.82 -3.76
C TYR A 118 5.01 11.83 -4.24
N ASP A 119 6.11 11.70 -3.49
CA ASP A 119 7.14 10.68 -3.76
C ASP A 119 6.61 9.27 -3.51
N TRP A 120 5.70 9.12 -2.55
CA TRP A 120 5.04 7.87 -2.19
C TRP A 120 3.54 8.07 -2.02
N VAL A 121 2.75 7.22 -2.65
CA VAL A 121 1.31 7.08 -2.36
C VAL A 121 1.08 5.67 -1.82
N ILE A 122 0.74 5.58 -0.55
CA ILE A 122 0.50 4.32 0.16
C ILE A 122 -1.00 4.12 0.28
N VAL A 123 -1.54 3.15 -0.43
CA VAL A 123 -2.97 2.82 -0.41
C VAL A 123 -3.21 1.69 0.57
N VAL A 124 -4.10 1.95 1.52
CA VAL A 124 -4.51 0.99 2.57
C VAL A 124 -5.96 0.59 2.29
N PRO A 125 -6.19 -0.48 1.50
CA PRO A 125 -7.54 -0.97 1.22
C PRO A 125 -8.12 -1.70 2.44
N ASP A 126 -9.40 -2.00 2.38
CA ASP A 126 -10.04 -2.95 3.27
C ASP A 126 -9.50 -4.38 3.05
N GLU A 127 -9.88 -5.31 3.92
CA GLU A 127 -9.50 -6.72 3.75
C GLU A 127 -10.17 -7.33 2.53
N GLY A 128 -9.48 -8.22 1.85
CA GLY A 128 -10.07 -9.01 0.79
C GLY A 128 -9.20 -9.18 -0.46
N CYS A 129 -9.80 -9.85 -1.44
CA CYS A 129 -9.21 -10.10 -2.74
C CYS A 129 -10.26 -9.91 -3.85
N THR A 130 -10.83 -8.70 -3.91
CA THR A 130 -11.80 -8.33 -4.95
C THR A 130 -11.09 -7.95 -6.26
N PRO A 131 -11.80 -7.81 -7.39
CA PRO A 131 -11.22 -7.28 -8.63
C PRO A 131 -10.51 -5.94 -8.44
N ALA A 132 -11.03 -5.05 -7.57
CA ALA A 132 -10.40 -3.76 -7.27
C ALA A 132 -9.04 -3.92 -6.55
N HIS A 133 -8.93 -4.86 -5.60
CA HIS A 133 -7.65 -5.21 -4.98
C HIS A 133 -6.63 -5.72 -6.00
N MET A 134 -7.08 -6.54 -6.96
CA MET A 134 -6.21 -7.04 -8.03
C MET A 134 -5.78 -5.94 -8.98
N GLN A 135 -6.66 -4.99 -9.31
CA GLN A 135 -6.32 -3.81 -10.11
C GLN A 135 -5.32 -2.94 -9.37
N LEU A 136 -5.54 -2.69 -8.07
CA LEU A 136 -4.60 -1.95 -7.24
C LEU A 136 -3.22 -2.63 -7.21
N ALA A 137 -3.16 -3.94 -6.97
CA ALA A 137 -1.92 -4.70 -6.99
C ALA A 137 -1.20 -4.62 -8.35
N SER A 138 -1.97 -4.65 -9.45
CA SER A 138 -1.45 -4.51 -10.80
C SER A 138 -0.90 -3.12 -11.11
N ALA A 139 -1.58 -2.09 -10.63
CA ALA A 139 -1.19 -0.70 -10.84
C ALA A 139 -0.02 -0.28 -9.96
N SER A 140 0.19 -0.97 -8.83
CA SER A 140 1.20 -0.60 -7.85
C SER A 140 2.62 -0.94 -8.30
N ASP A 141 3.54 -0.02 -8.02
CA ASP A 141 4.98 -0.28 -8.18
C ASP A 141 5.45 -1.34 -7.19
N ILE A 142 4.86 -1.33 -5.99
CA ILE A 142 5.13 -2.28 -4.94
C ILE A 142 3.81 -2.72 -4.31
N SER A 143 3.68 -4.03 -4.07
CA SER A 143 2.63 -4.58 -3.23
C SER A 143 3.25 -5.13 -1.95
N LEU A 144 2.76 -4.66 -0.82
CA LEU A 144 3.04 -5.21 0.49
C LEU A 144 1.87 -6.12 0.87
N LEU A 145 2.16 -7.27 1.42
CA LEU A 145 1.16 -8.19 1.95
C LEU A 145 1.36 -8.35 3.45
N GLY A 146 0.45 -7.76 4.21
CA GLY A 146 0.42 -7.91 5.66
C GLY A 146 -0.40 -9.12 6.11
N TYR A 147 0.10 -9.87 7.08
CA TYR A 147 -0.64 -10.96 7.71
C TYR A 147 -0.18 -11.15 9.16
N GLY A 148 -1.08 -11.70 9.97
CA GLY A 148 -0.82 -12.02 11.36
C GLY A 148 -0.40 -13.48 11.57
N THR A 149 -0.23 -13.85 12.83
CA THR A 149 0.13 -15.22 13.25
C THR A 149 -1.04 -16.22 13.28
N PRO A 150 -2.33 -15.84 13.37
CA PRO A 150 -3.43 -16.79 13.31
C PRO A 150 -3.38 -17.66 12.05
N LYS A 151 -3.74 -18.93 12.21
CA LYS A 151 -3.73 -19.90 11.09
C LYS A 151 -4.59 -19.45 9.91
N ASP A 152 -5.70 -18.77 10.17
CA ASP A 152 -6.59 -18.27 9.13
C ASP A 152 -5.92 -17.15 8.31
N ASP A 153 -5.11 -16.32 8.93
CA ASP A 153 -4.38 -15.27 8.24
C ASP A 153 -3.32 -15.85 7.30
N PHE A 154 -2.63 -16.91 7.73
CA PHE A 154 -1.71 -17.65 6.88
C PHE A 154 -2.40 -18.17 5.61
N MET A 155 -3.54 -18.84 5.78
CA MET A 155 -4.30 -19.38 4.63
C MET A 155 -4.82 -18.27 3.73
N ARG A 156 -5.30 -17.17 4.29
CA ARG A 156 -5.75 -16.00 3.52
C ARG A 156 -4.60 -15.38 2.72
N ALA A 157 -3.41 -15.24 3.33
CA ALA A 157 -2.22 -14.75 2.65
C ALA A 157 -1.85 -15.64 1.46
N PHE A 158 -1.83 -16.96 1.66
CA PHE A 158 -1.59 -17.92 0.59
C PHE A 158 -2.61 -17.79 -0.54
N TRP A 159 -3.92 -17.79 -0.23
CA TRP A 159 -4.98 -17.67 -1.23
C TRP A 159 -4.93 -16.34 -1.99
N LEU A 160 -4.57 -15.24 -1.32
CA LEU A 160 -4.41 -13.95 -1.97
C LEU A 160 -3.26 -14.00 -2.98
N ILE A 161 -2.12 -14.56 -2.62
CA ILE A 161 -0.98 -14.75 -3.54
C ILE A 161 -1.39 -15.62 -4.74
N ASP A 162 -2.05 -16.75 -4.50
CA ASP A 162 -2.54 -17.65 -5.57
C ASP A 162 -3.52 -16.92 -6.51
N ALA A 163 -4.52 -16.26 -5.96
CA ALA A 163 -5.54 -15.56 -6.74
C ALA A 163 -4.95 -14.46 -7.63
N VAL A 164 -3.99 -13.69 -7.10
CA VAL A 164 -3.33 -12.63 -7.88
C VAL A 164 -2.38 -13.24 -8.91
N ARG A 165 -1.60 -14.27 -8.57
CA ARG A 165 -0.67 -14.94 -9.50
C ARG A 165 -1.36 -15.63 -10.67
N ARG A 166 -2.56 -16.12 -10.50
CA ARG A 166 -3.36 -16.67 -11.62
C ARG A 166 -3.63 -15.64 -12.72
N ARG A 167 -3.69 -14.36 -12.39
CA ARG A 167 -3.89 -13.24 -13.34
C ARG A 167 -2.60 -12.51 -13.67
N MET A 168 -1.69 -12.46 -12.72
CA MET A 168 -0.41 -11.79 -12.79
C MET A 168 0.70 -12.77 -12.35
N PRO A 169 1.18 -13.66 -13.24
CA PRO A 169 2.15 -14.71 -12.85
C PRO A 169 3.45 -14.19 -12.23
N LYS A 170 3.79 -12.92 -12.48
CA LYS A 170 4.98 -12.26 -11.90
C LYS A 170 4.67 -11.47 -10.62
N PHE A 171 3.49 -11.65 -10.03
CA PHE A 171 3.17 -10.99 -8.77
C PHE A 171 4.07 -11.49 -7.65
N ASP A 172 4.86 -10.57 -7.11
CA ASP A 172 5.86 -10.83 -6.08
C ASP A 172 5.73 -9.78 -4.97
N PRO A 173 4.76 -9.96 -4.04
CA PRO A 173 4.57 -9.01 -2.95
C PRO A 173 5.69 -9.13 -1.93
N LEU A 174 6.03 -8.02 -1.28
CA LEU A 174 6.86 -8.03 -0.10
C LEU A 174 6.00 -8.39 1.12
N VAL A 175 6.37 -9.42 1.83
CA VAL A 175 5.58 -9.94 2.96
C VAL A 175 5.98 -9.26 4.26
N LEU A 176 4.97 -8.73 4.98
CA LEU A 176 5.09 -8.15 6.31
C LEU A 176 4.33 -9.00 7.31
N SER A 177 4.98 -9.43 8.38
CA SER A 177 4.31 -10.11 9.48
C SER A 177 4.00 -9.16 10.64
N THR A 178 2.96 -9.50 11.39
CA THR A 178 2.50 -8.78 12.59
C THR A 178 2.26 -9.77 13.73
N GLY A 179 2.12 -9.28 14.96
CA GLY A 179 1.89 -10.11 16.14
C GLY A 179 3.20 -10.49 16.86
N PRO A 180 3.20 -11.50 17.75
CA PRO A 180 4.40 -11.92 18.49
C PRO A 180 5.53 -12.31 17.54
N LYS A 181 6.70 -11.70 17.72
CA LYS A 181 7.82 -11.78 16.75
C LYS A 181 8.28 -13.20 16.44
N VAL A 182 8.37 -14.05 17.48
CA VAL A 182 8.83 -15.44 17.29
C VAL A 182 7.87 -16.20 16.39
N ASP A 183 6.57 -16.14 16.69
CA ASP A 183 5.52 -16.81 15.91
C ASP A 183 5.42 -16.22 14.50
N ALA A 184 5.60 -14.90 14.38
CA ALA A 184 5.54 -14.18 13.11
C ALA A 184 6.64 -14.63 12.13
N VAL A 185 7.88 -14.83 12.62
CA VAL A 185 8.99 -15.32 11.78
C VAL A 185 8.76 -16.77 11.35
N GLU A 186 8.31 -17.62 12.26
CA GLU A 186 7.98 -19.01 11.94
C GLU A 186 6.87 -19.09 10.89
N THR A 187 5.80 -18.32 11.06
CA THR A 187 4.70 -18.26 10.10
C THR A 187 5.16 -17.73 8.74
N ALA A 188 6.11 -16.77 8.70
CA ALA A 188 6.67 -16.27 7.46
C ALA A 188 7.45 -17.35 6.70
N LEU A 189 8.23 -18.14 7.40
CA LEU A 189 8.96 -19.27 6.80
C LEU A 189 7.99 -20.34 6.25
N MET A 190 6.96 -20.68 7.03
CA MET A 190 5.91 -21.61 6.60
C MET A 190 5.19 -21.10 5.34
N LEU A 191 4.86 -19.81 5.27
CA LEU A 191 4.24 -19.22 4.09
C LEU A 191 5.16 -19.31 2.88
N ALA A 192 6.44 -18.99 3.05
CA ALA A 192 7.42 -19.06 1.98
C ALA A 192 7.59 -20.48 1.43
N ASP A 193 7.67 -21.47 2.31
CA ASP A 193 7.77 -22.89 1.92
C ASP A 193 6.51 -23.36 1.21
N THR A 194 5.32 -23.07 1.76
CA THR A 194 4.05 -23.43 1.14
C THR A 194 3.88 -22.79 -0.25
N VAL A 195 4.25 -21.52 -0.39
CA VAL A 195 4.20 -20.86 -1.71
C VAL A 195 5.21 -21.47 -2.67
N ARG A 196 6.42 -21.81 -2.20
CA ARG A 196 7.44 -22.49 -3.03
C ARG A 196 6.92 -23.82 -3.56
N ASP A 197 6.29 -24.62 -2.72
CA ASP A 197 5.84 -25.96 -3.07
C ASP A 197 4.64 -25.96 -4.03
N HIS A 198 3.78 -24.96 -3.96
CA HIS A 198 2.51 -24.93 -4.71
C HIS A 198 2.44 -23.88 -5.80
N LEU A 199 3.13 -22.75 -5.64
CA LEU A 199 3.00 -21.58 -6.51
C LEU A 199 4.33 -21.11 -7.13
N GLY A 200 5.43 -21.80 -6.87
CA GLY A 200 6.75 -21.46 -7.40
C GLY A 200 7.54 -20.54 -6.48
N ALA A 201 8.12 -19.45 -6.98
CA ALA A 201 9.00 -18.61 -6.18
C ALA A 201 8.31 -18.06 -4.93
N PRO A 202 8.92 -18.22 -3.74
CA PRO A 202 8.36 -17.67 -2.51
C PRO A 202 8.43 -16.14 -2.52
N PRO A 203 7.43 -15.45 -1.92
CA PRO A 203 7.49 -13.99 -1.80
C PRO A 203 8.61 -13.60 -0.83
N PRO A 204 9.34 -12.51 -1.09
CA PRO A 204 10.39 -12.06 -0.19
C PRO A 204 9.81 -11.53 1.12
N TYR A 205 10.39 -11.97 2.22
CA TYR A 205 10.06 -11.45 3.55
C TYR A 205 10.71 -10.08 3.76
N ALA A 206 9.91 -9.07 4.04
CA ALA A 206 10.34 -7.69 4.15
C ALA A 206 10.56 -7.22 5.60
N GLY A 207 9.92 -7.87 6.56
CA GLY A 207 10.11 -7.54 7.95
C GLY A 207 8.88 -7.80 8.82
N HIS A 208 9.01 -7.39 10.07
CA HIS A 208 8.01 -7.51 11.11
C HIS A 208 7.57 -6.12 11.57
N VAL A 209 6.29 -5.99 11.87
CA VAL A 209 5.69 -4.76 12.39
C VAL A 209 5.36 -4.96 13.86
N GLU A 210 5.94 -4.12 14.71
CA GLU A 210 5.70 -4.08 16.14
C GLU A 210 5.65 -2.61 16.59
N ASP A 211 4.61 -2.23 17.34
CA ASP A 211 4.43 -0.87 17.89
C ASP A 211 4.60 0.25 16.84
N ALA A 212 4.01 0.07 15.67
CA ALA A 212 4.12 0.99 14.54
C ALA A 212 5.57 1.23 14.05
N ASN A 213 6.48 0.30 14.33
CA ASN A 213 7.82 0.24 13.78
C ASN A 213 7.93 -0.95 12.84
N ILE A 214 8.70 -0.80 11.78
CA ILE A 214 9.03 -1.89 10.86
C ILE A 214 10.47 -2.29 11.09
N GLU A 215 10.66 -3.50 11.59
CA GLU A 215 11.97 -4.11 11.63
C GLU A 215 12.33 -4.71 10.27
N GLY A 216 13.57 -4.55 9.88
CA GLY A 216 14.11 -5.13 8.65
C GLY A 216 14.52 -4.10 7.61
N ARG A 217 14.75 -4.59 6.39
CA ARG A 217 15.28 -3.78 5.28
C ARG A 217 14.18 -3.34 4.31
N LEU A 218 12.95 -3.15 4.79
CA LEU A 218 11.78 -2.92 3.94
C LEU A 218 12.03 -1.82 2.89
N ILE A 219 12.44 -0.63 3.30
CA ILE A 219 12.63 0.48 2.35
C ILE A 219 13.71 0.16 1.31
N THR A 220 14.81 -0.50 1.73
CA THR A 220 15.84 -0.94 0.80
C THR A 220 15.28 -1.95 -0.20
N GLN A 221 14.56 -2.95 0.28
CA GLN A 221 13.93 -3.96 -0.58
C GLN A 221 12.90 -3.34 -1.53
N MET A 222 12.11 -2.37 -1.07
CA MET A 222 11.16 -1.63 -1.90
C MET A 222 11.90 -0.89 -3.03
N ARG A 223 12.97 -0.17 -2.72
CA ARG A 223 13.78 0.53 -3.72
C ARG A 223 14.42 -0.43 -4.72
N ASP A 224 14.95 -1.55 -4.25
CA ASP A 224 15.54 -2.59 -5.11
C ASP A 224 14.50 -3.22 -6.04
N GLN A 225 13.28 -3.43 -5.55
CA GLN A 225 12.18 -3.98 -6.35
C GLN A 225 11.74 -2.99 -7.45
N ILE A 226 11.64 -1.70 -7.12
CA ILE A 226 11.35 -0.63 -8.09
C ILE A 226 12.44 -0.57 -9.16
N ALA A 227 13.71 -0.55 -8.74
CA ALA A 227 14.85 -0.49 -9.67
C ALA A 227 14.83 -1.68 -10.65
N ARG A 228 14.56 -2.89 -10.17
CA ARG A 228 14.40 -4.09 -11.01
C ARG A 228 13.25 -3.96 -12.01
N LYS A 229 12.08 -3.49 -11.57
CA LYS A 229 10.92 -3.29 -12.46
C LYS A 229 11.21 -2.25 -13.54
N MET A 230 11.88 -1.16 -13.20
CA MET A 230 12.28 -0.11 -14.17
C MET A 230 13.30 -0.64 -15.18
N ALA A 231 14.29 -1.41 -14.76
CA ALA A 231 15.26 -2.02 -15.66
C ALA A 231 14.57 -2.94 -16.68
N HIS A 232 13.62 -3.77 -16.25
CA HIS A 232 12.85 -4.62 -17.15
C HIS A 232 11.98 -3.84 -18.15
N LYS A 233 11.34 -2.74 -17.72
CA LYS A 233 10.56 -1.88 -18.63
C LYS A 233 11.45 -1.24 -19.70
N ASN A 234 12.65 -0.80 -19.35
CA ASN A 234 13.61 -0.20 -20.29
C ASN A 234 14.14 -1.23 -21.29
N THR A 235 14.47 -2.44 -20.84
CA THR A 235 14.92 -3.52 -21.73
C THR A 235 13.85 -3.91 -22.75
N ALA A 236 12.59 -3.99 -22.33
CA ALA A 236 11.49 -4.29 -23.22
C ALA A 236 11.22 -3.19 -24.27
N ARG A 237 11.53 -1.92 -23.96
CA ARG A 237 11.40 -0.80 -24.91
C ARG A 237 12.51 -0.74 -25.96
N VAL A 238 13.67 -1.30 -25.68
CA VAL A 238 14.81 -1.32 -26.61
C VAL A 238 14.68 -2.45 -27.64
N LEU A 239 13.83 -3.44 -27.40
CA LEU A 239 13.62 -4.60 -28.25
C LEU A 239 12.41 -4.44 -29.21
N HIS A 240 11.78 -3.29 -29.24
CA HIS A 240 10.71 -2.88 -30.17
C HIS A 240 11.09 -1.58 -30.88
#